data_f1f1ff47078a729a984c40a4279b1222
#
_entry.id   f1f1ff47078a729a984c40a4279b1222
#
_cell.length_a   1.000
_cell.length_b   1.000
_cell.length_c   1.000
_cell.angle_alpha   90.00
_cell.angle_beta   90.00
_cell.angle_gamma   90.00
#
_symmetry.space_group_name_H-M   'P 1'
#
loop_
_entity.id
_entity.type
_entity.pdbx_description
1 polymer ?
#
loop_
_entity_poly.entity_id
_entity_poly.type
_entity_poly.pdbx_seq_one_letter_code
_entity_poly.pdbx_strand_id
1 'polypeptide(L)'
;MKKLMILGGSRYALPVIKAAHDLGIYVITCDYLPDNIAHKYSDEYCNVSIIDKEKTLEVAQKLNIDGILSFACDPGVITAAYVAEQMGLPNVGPYESVCILQNKGKFRKFLTENGFTVPTAKGYKKIDDALKDVGIFHWPVIVKPTDSAGSKGVTRVDDQKDLEKSVRYALSYSHSDEFIIEDFITQHGYSSDTDSFSIDGELKFVSFDCQRFDQDAKNPYTPAAYSWPSSMTAEHQEELKNEIQRLLKLLKMKTAVYNIETREGTDGKAYIMELSPRGGGNRLAECLRYATGVDMITNMVKYSVGLPIDEIKQMPYNGCWAEIILHSDEPGIFKELWISDEIAENVVERDLWIEEGTTVGGFEAANEAIGTLVLRFDSQERIEEVLGNQNKYVNVVLK
;
A
#
# COMPACT_ATOMS: atom_id res chain seq x y z
N MET A 1 -5.42 22.86 21.22
CA MET A 1 -5.16 22.43 19.83
C MET A 1 -4.76 20.96 19.91
N LYS A 2 -5.41 20.11 19.14
CA LYS A 2 -5.07 18.66 19.07
C LYS A 2 -3.71 18.48 18.43
N LYS A 3 -2.97 17.43 18.84
CA LYS A 3 -1.65 17.07 18.31
C LYS A 3 -1.70 15.68 17.69
N LEU A 4 -1.35 15.58 16.42
CA LEU A 4 -1.25 14.34 15.67
C LEU A 4 0.21 14.01 15.37
N MET A 5 0.67 12.82 15.76
CA MET A 5 1.97 12.28 15.35
C MET A 5 1.80 11.39 14.11
N ILE A 6 2.58 11.67 13.08
CA ILE A 6 2.60 10.87 11.83
C ILE A 6 3.95 10.15 11.75
N LEU A 7 3.91 8.83 11.65
CA LEU A 7 5.09 7.99 11.50
C LEU A 7 5.43 7.80 10.02
N GLY A 8 6.64 8.19 9.66
CA GLY A 8 7.14 8.26 8.30
C GLY A 8 7.11 9.69 7.75
N GLY A 9 8.10 9.99 6.89
CA GLY A 9 8.31 11.31 6.34
C GLY A 9 8.22 11.39 4.82
N SER A 10 7.69 10.36 4.16
CA SER A 10 7.58 10.31 2.71
C SER A 10 6.57 11.33 2.16
N ARG A 11 6.60 11.54 0.86
CA ARG A 11 5.67 12.43 0.14
C ARG A 11 4.19 12.03 0.35
N TYR A 12 3.92 10.76 0.50
CA TYR A 12 2.56 10.25 0.71
C TYR A 12 1.93 10.65 2.06
N ALA A 13 2.71 11.21 2.99
CA ALA A 13 2.18 11.83 4.21
C ALA A 13 1.63 13.26 3.99
N LEU A 14 1.96 13.92 2.87
CA LEU A 14 1.57 15.32 2.62
C LEU A 14 0.05 15.55 2.61
N PRO A 15 -0.78 14.69 1.98
CA PRO A 15 -2.23 14.84 2.03
C PRO A 15 -2.79 14.72 3.45
N VAL A 16 -2.19 13.88 4.29
CA VAL A 16 -2.56 13.70 5.70
C VAL A 16 -2.21 14.95 6.51
N ILE A 17 -1.02 15.52 6.31
CA ILE A 17 -0.57 16.77 6.94
C ILE A 17 -1.51 17.91 6.56
N LYS A 18 -1.82 18.03 5.27
CA LYS A 18 -2.76 19.03 4.77
C LYS A 18 -4.14 18.89 5.43
N ALA A 19 -4.70 17.68 5.45
CA ALA A 19 -6.00 17.42 6.08
C ALA A 19 -5.98 17.77 7.59
N ALA A 20 -4.89 17.46 8.29
CA ALA A 20 -4.73 17.82 9.69
C ALA A 20 -4.67 19.35 9.90
N HIS A 21 -3.92 20.08 9.08
CA HIS A 21 -3.84 21.54 9.14
C HIS A 21 -5.19 22.20 8.81
N ASP A 22 -5.91 21.70 7.81
CA ASP A 22 -7.26 22.19 7.45
C ASP A 22 -8.25 22.03 8.63
N LEU A 23 -7.99 21.08 9.53
CA LEU A 23 -8.75 20.86 10.78
C LEU A 23 -8.18 21.62 12.00
N GLY A 24 -7.12 22.41 11.84
CA GLY A 24 -6.45 23.12 12.91
C GLY A 24 -5.71 22.21 13.91
N ILE A 25 -5.22 21.06 13.45
CA ILE A 25 -4.45 20.09 14.23
C ILE A 25 -2.95 20.39 14.06
N TYR A 26 -2.22 20.38 15.17
CA TYR A 26 -0.75 20.47 15.19
C TYR A 26 -0.13 19.13 14.77
N VAL A 27 0.72 19.15 13.77
CA VAL A 27 1.29 17.94 13.16
C VAL A 27 2.74 17.75 13.56
N ILE A 28 3.05 16.57 14.06
CA ILE A 28 4.39 16.13 14.43
C ILE A 28 4.77 14.97 13.51
N THR A 29 5.78 15.13 12.67
CA THR A 29 6.32 13.99 11.90
C THR A 29 7.46 13.32 12.64
N CYS A 30 7.52 11.99 12.59
CA CYS A 30 8.55 11.18 13.24
C CYS A 30 9.16 10.23 12.22
N ASP A 31 10.47 10.31 12.02
CA ASP A 31 11.25 9.45 11.12
C ASP A 31 12.74 9.59 11.47
N TYR A 32 13.57 8.60 11.15
CA TYR A 32 15.03 8.67 11.31
C TYR A 32 15.75 9.35 10.14
N LEU A 33 15.05 9.58 9.01
CA LEU A 33 15.57 10.25 7.81
C LEU A 33 15.19 11.74 7.83
N PRO A 34 16.11 12.65 8.24
CA PRO A 34 15.77 14.05 8.48
C PRO A 34 15.42 14.84 7.22
N ASP A 35 15.85 14.36 6.05
CA ASP A 35 15.66 15.06 4.78
C ASP A 35 14.34 14.70 4.08
N ASN A 36 13.54 13.83 4.68
CA ASN A 36 12.25 13.45 4.13
C ASN A 36 11.32 14.68 3.99
N ILE A 37 10.65 14.75 2.85
CA ILE A 37 9.91 15.94 2.41
C ILE A 37 8.79 16.36 3.37
N ALA A 38 8.11 15.40 4.02
CA ALA A 38 6.99 15.68 4.91
C ALA A 38 7.38 16.55 6.11
N HIS A 39 8.64 16.47 6.57
CA HIS A 39 9.12 17.26 7.71
C HIS A 39 9.12 18.77 7.45
N LYS A 40 9.19 19.18 6.19
CA LYS A 40 9.13 20.60 5.80
C LYS A 40 7.71 21.18 5.89
N TYR A 41 6.70 20.32 5.98
CA TYR A 41 5.29 20.70 6.00
C TYR A 41 4.62 20.42 7.35
N SER A 42 5.27 19.70 8.28
CA SER A 42 4.80 19.52 9.65
C SER A 42 5.19 20.70 10.53
N ASP A 43 4.49 20.86 11.67
CA ASP A 43 4.81 21.89 12.67
C ASP A 43 6.04 21.52 13.49
N GLU A 44 6.30 20.21 13.67
CA GLU A 44 7.43 19.69 14.45
C GLU A 44 7.96 18.40 13.82
N TYR A 45 9.27 18.18 13.91
CA TYR A 45 9.94 16.97 13.50
C TYR A 45 10.66 16.30 14.65
N CYS A 46 10.47 14.99 14.80
CA CYS A 46 11.16 14.14 15.77
C CYS A 46 12.05 13.12 15.06
N ASN A 47 13.37 13.20 15.30
CA ASN A 47 14.31 12.23 14.76
C ASN A 47 14.31 10.96 15.62
N VAL A 48 13.38 10.05 15.34
CA VAL A 48 13.25 8.74 15.99
C VAL A 48 12.90 7.71 14.94
N SER A 49 13.53 6.54 15.02
CA SER A 49 13.19 5.43 14.11
C SER A 49 11.76 4.96 14.37
N ILE A 50 10.95 4.93 13.31
CA ILE A 50 9.53 4.53 13.35
C ILE A 50 9.33 3.04 13.68
N ILE A 51 10.38 2.21 13.68
CA ILE A 51 10.34 0.81 14.13
C ILE A 51 10.74 0.66 15.60
N ASP A 52 11.30 1.70 16.23
CA ASP A 52 11.62 1.73 17.66
C ASP A 52 10.37 2.20 18.46
N LYS A 53 9.49 1.26 18.72
CA LYS A 53 8.20 1.53 19.37
C LYS A 53 8.33 2.10 20.78
N GLU A 54 9.35 1.67 21.54
CA GLU A 54 9.56 2.14 22.92
C GLU A 54 9.99 3.61 22.94
N LYS A 55 10.96 3.96 22.10
CA LYS A 55 11.43 5.33 22.01
C LYS A 55 10.38 6.27 21.40
N THR A 56 9.60 5.77 20.43
CA THR A 56 8.47 6.51 19.89
C THR A 56 7.41 6.77 20.97
N LEU A 57 7.13 5.79 21.84
CA LEU A 57 6.22 5.94 22.98
C LEU A 57 6.72 7.02 23.95
N GLU A 58 8.01 7.01 24.33
CA GLU A 58 8.60 8.02 25.19
C GLU A 58 8.41 9.43 24.66
N VAL A 59 8.69 9.63 23.36
CA VAL A 59 8.53 10.93 22.70
C VAL A 59 7.06 11.33 22.59
N ALA A 60 6.18 10.40 22.23
CA ALA A 60 4.75 10.63 22.16
C ALA A 60 4.15 11.09 23.51
N GLN A 61 4.55 10.43 24.61
CA GLN A 61 4.16 10.82 25.98
C GLN A 61 4.69 12.20 26.36
N LYS A 62 5.97 12.48 26.08
CA LYS A 62 6.59 13.79 26.36
C LYS A 62 5.89 14.93 25.61
N LEU A 63 5.48 14.71 24.38
CA LEU A 63 4.79 15.69 23.55
C LEU A 63 3.29 15.79 23.86
N ASN A 64 2.74 14.88 24.66
CA ASN A 64 1.32 14.79 25.00
C ASN A 64 0.46 14.81 23.73
N ILE A 65 0.70 13.89 22.81
CA ILE A 65 -0.07 13.78 21.56
C ILE A 65 -1.50 13.32 21.85
N ASP A 66 -2.44 13.72 20.99
CA ASP A 66 -3.84 13.29 21.03
C ASP A 66 -4.13 12.12 20.10
N GLY A 67 -3.22 11.86 19.16
CA GLY A 67 -3.36 10.78 18.17
C GLY A 67 -2.05 10.45 17.48
N ILE A 68 -2.01 9.26 16.91
CA ILE A 68 -0.88 8.77 16.14
C ILE A 68 -1.39 7.92 14.98
N LEU A 69 -0.75 8.04 13.82
CA LEU A 69 -1.00 7.17 12.67
C LEU A 69 0.27 6.95 11.84
N SER A 70 0.24 5.90 11.04
CA SER A 70 1.15 5.71 9.91
C SER A 70 0.33 5.68 8.63
N PHE A 71 0.75 6.39 7.59
CA PHE A 71 0.04 6.45 6.31
C PHE A 71 1.03 6.19 5.18
N ALA A 72 0.70 5.26 4.30
CA ALA A 72 1.57 4.79 3.21
C ALA A 72 3.00 4.40 3.67
N CYS A 73 3.12 3.94 4.92
CA CYS A 73 4.40 3.63 5.55
C CYS A 73 4.27 2.40 6.47
N ASP A 74 4.36 1.20 5.90
CA ASP A 74 4.18 -0.08 6.62
C ASP A 74 5.08 -0.23 7.85
N PRO A 75 6.38 0.16 7.82
CA PRO A 75 7.23 0.02 9.00
C PRO A 75 6.71 0.75 10.25
N GLY A 76 5.95 1.83 10.07
CA GLY A 76 5.39 2.61 11.19
C GLY A 76 4.09 2.06 11.77
N VAL A 77 3.39 1.16 11.06
CA VAL A 77 2.03 0.70 11.43
C VAL A 77 2.00 -0.02 12.77
N ILE A 78 2.93 -0.94 13.00
CA ILE A 78 3.05 -1.67 14.28
C ILE A 78 3.34 -0.71 15.43
N THR A 79 4.25 0.24 15.23
CA THR A 79 4.61 1.25 16.22
C THR A 79 3.44 2.17 16.53
N ALA A 80 2.70 2.63 15.51
CA ALA A 80 1.50 3.46 15.72
C ALA A 80 0.45 2.72 16.55
N ALA A 81 0.19 1.45 16.25
CA ALA A 81 -0.75 0.63 17.01
C ALA A 81 -0.30 0.43 18.47
N TYR A 82 1.00 0.15 18.69
CA TYR A 82 1.57 0.01 20.02
C TYR A 82 1.43 1.28 20.86
N VAL A 83 1.87 2.41 20.32
CA VAL A 83 1.81 3.70 21.04
C VAL A 83 0.37 4.10 21.32
N ALA A 84 -0.54 3.94 20.37
CA ALA A 84 -1.95 4.25 20.56
C ALA A 84 -2.57 3.38 21.67
N GLU A 85 -2.25 2.09 21.74
CA GLU A 85 -2.74 1.18 22.77
C GLU A 85 -2.17 1.54 24.16
N GLN A 86 -0.85 1.79 24.26
CA GLN A 86 -0.20 2.13 25.53
C GLN A 86 -0.67 3.49 26.10
N MET A 87 -1.01 4.44 25.24
CA MET A 87 -1.49 5.76 25.67
C MET A 87 -3.02 5.85 25.76
N GLY A 88 -3.76 4.80 25.41
CA GLY A 88 -5.22 4.82 25.39
C GLY A 88 -5.81 5.77 24.34
N LEU A 89 -5.11 5.99 23.24
CA LEU A 89 -5.53 6.83 22.13
C LEU A 89 -6.47 6.05 21.18
N PRO A 90 -7.23 6.75 20.31
CA PRO A 90 -7.93 6.09 19.22
C PRO A 90 -6.97 5.22 18.39
N ASN A 91 -7.35 3.98 18.11
CA ASN A 91 -6.50 3.01 17.42
C ASN A 91 -7.28 2.20 16.39
N VAL A 92 -6.58 1.70 15.37
CA VAL A 92 -7.13 0.94 14.24
C VAL A 92 -7.61 -0.47 14.63
N GLY A 93 -7.19 -0.98 15.80
CA GLY A 93 -7.50 -2.32 16.32
C GLY A 93 -6.49 -2.74 17.36
N PRO A 94 -6.59 -3.96 17.93
CA PRO A 94 -5.62 -4.47 18.91
C PRO A 94 -4.22 -4.55 18.32
N TYR A 95 -3.20 -4.19 19.08
CA TYR A 95 -1.79 -4.27 18.69
C TYR A 95 -1.41 -5.65 18.13
N GLU A 96 -1.83 -6.72 18.79
CA GLU A 96 -1.57 -8.10 18.31
C GLU A 96 -2.20 -8.39 16.95
N SER A 97 -3.39 -7.85 16.67
CA SER A 97 -4.04 -8.00 15.37
C SER A 97 -3.28 -7.27 14.26
N VAL A 98 -2.75 -6.09 14.58
CA VAL A 98 -1.89 -5.34 13.66
C VAL A 98 -0.59 -6.11 13.40
N CYS A 99 0.00 -6.74 14.42
CA CYS A 99 1.19 -7.60 14.25
C CYS A 99 0.92 -8.82 13.36
N ILE A 100 -0.31 -9.37 13.39
CA ILE A 100 -0.70 -10.46 12.47
C ILE A 100 -0.74 -9.93 11.02
N LEU A 101 -1.41 -8.79 10.81
CA LEU A 101 -1.57 -8.20 9.48
C LEU A 101 -0.22 -7.79 8.84
N GLN A 102 0.70 -7.28 9.65
CA GLN A 102 2.00 -6.78 9.18
C GLN A 102 3.10 -7.85 9.02
N ASN A 103 2.80 -9.11 9.33
CA ASN A 103 3.73 -10.22 9.12
C ASN A 103 3.09 -11.27 8.19
N LYS A 104 3.62 -11.40 6.98
CA LYS A 104 3.07 -12.28 5.94
C LYS A 104 2.91 -13.74 6.40
N GLY A 105 3.85 -14.25 7.18
CA GLY A 105 3.79 -15.61 7.73
C GLY A 105 2.66 -15.79 8.74
N LYS A 106 2.53 -14.84 9.68
CA LYS A 106 1.43 -14.83 10.67
C LYS A 106 0.08 -14.63 9.98
N PHE A 107 0.01 -13.74 9.01
CA PHE A 107 -1.20 -13.46 8.25
C PHE A 107 -1.70 -14.70 7.49
N ARG A 108 -0.83 -15.37 6.71
CA ARG A 108 -1.20 -16.61 6.01
C ARG A 108 -1.65 -17.69 6.97
N LYS A 109 -0.93 -17.88 8.08
CA LYS A 109 -1.31 -18.83 9.12
C LYS A 109 -2.69 -18.53 9.68
N PHE A 110 -2.95 -17.24 10.03
CA PHE A 110 -4.25 -16.81 10.54
C PHE A 110 -5.38 -17.08 9.54
N LEU A 111 -5.18 -16.75 8.27
CA LEU A 111 -6.17 -17.00 7.22
C LEU A 111 -6.45 -18.51 7.08
N THR A 112 -5.42 -19.35 7.04
CA THR A 112 -5.55 -20.81 6.94
C THR A 112 -6.32 -21.40 8.11
N GLU A 113 -5.96 -21.01 9.36
CA GLU A 113 -6.60 -21.49 10.59
C GLU A 113 -8.08 -21.07 10.71
N ASN A 114 -8.48 -20.02 10.03
CA ASN A 114 -9.85 -19.50 10.02
C ASN A 114 -10.62 -19.83 8.73
N GLY A 115 -10.08 -20.73 7.87
CA GLY A 115 -10.79 -21.25 6.69
C GLY A 115 -11.01 -20.24 5.57
N PHE A 116 -10.09 -19.28 5.38
CA PHE A 116 -10.05 -18.42 4.21
C PHE A 116 -9.44 -19.12 3.01
N THR A 117 -9.75 -18.65 1.82
CA THR A 117 -9.04 -19.07 0.59
C THR A 117 -7.62 -18.52 0.61
N VAL A 118 -6.64 -19.42 0.64
CA VAL A 118 -5.20 -19.07 0.66
C VAL A 118 -4.40 -20.01 -0.24
N PRO A 119 -3.28 -19.55 -0.81
CA PRO A 119 -2.31 -20.47 -1.41
C PRO A 119 -1.68 -21.34 -0.33
N THR A 120 -1.14 -22.50 -0.70
CA THR A 120 -0.26 -23.24 0.22
C THR A 120 0.90 -22.33 0.60
N ALA A 121 1.06 -22.06 1.88
CA ALA A 121 2.06 -21.10 2.35
C ALA A 121 2.65 -21.53 3.70
N LYS A 122 3.96 -21.29 3.88
CA LYS A 122 4.63 -21.56 5.15
C LYS A 122 5.78 -20.59 5.39
N GLY A 123 5.80 -20.01 6.60
CA GLY A 123 6.89 -19.16 7.06
C GLY A 123 8.04 -19.98 7.68
N TYR A 124 9.27 -19.50 7.53
CA TYR A 124 10.49 -20.17 7.98
C TYR A 124 11.49 -19.15 8.56
N LYS A 125 12.33 -19.66 9.48
CA LYS A 125 13.52 -18.96 10.00
C LYS A 125 14.84 -19.59 9.50
N LYS A 126 14.77 -20.83 9.06
CA LYS A 126 15.96 -21.60 8.63
C LYS A 126 15.75 -22.14 7.23
N ILE A 127 16.76 -21.96 6.39
CA ILE A 127 16.77 -22.47 5.02
C ILE A 127 16.63 -23.99 5.00
N ASP A 128 17.34 -24.71 5.88
CA ASP A 128 17.32 -26.17 5.94
C ASP A 128 15.92 -26.75 6.21
N ASP A 129 15.07 -26.03 6.95
CA ASP A 129 13.70 -26.45 7.21
C ASP A 129 12.82 -26.27 5.97
N ALA A 130 13.02 -25.18 5.24
CA ALA A 130 12.34 -24.96 3.97
C ALA A 130 12.73 -25.98 2.90
N LEU A 131 14.02 -26.34 2.83
CA LEU A 131 14.50 -27.36 1.88
C LEU A 131 13.94 -28.77 2.17
N LYS A 132 13.60 -29.09 3.41
CA LYS A 132 12.91 -30.37 3.76
C LYS A 132 11.45 -30.36 3.33
N ASP A 133 10.85 -29.20 3.25
CA ASP A 133 9.41 -29.04 3.01
C ASP A 133 9.07 -28.76 1.53
N VAL A 134 10.04 -28.81 0.61
CA VAL A 134 9.81 -28.48 -0.82
C VAL A 134 8.65 -29.27 -1.47
N GLY A 135 8.37 -30.47 -0.95
CA GLY A 135 7.31 -31.33 -1.45
C GLY A 135 5.89 -30.93 -1.03
N ILE A 136 5.71 -29.96 -0.13
CA ILE A 136 4.36 -29.49 0.26
C ILE A 136 3.80 -28.45 -0.72
N PHE A 137 4.66 -27.83 -1.54
CA PHE A 137 4.30 -26.75 -2.45
C PHE A 137 4.01 -27.23 -3.86
N HIS A 138 3.11 -26.50 -4.54
CA HIS A 138 2.83 -26.66 -5.97
C HIS A 138 3.65 -25.62 -6.74
N TRP A 139 4.65 -26.08 -7.45
CA TRP A 139 5.56 -25.22 -8.22
C TRP A 139 4.89 -24.62 -9.47
N PRO A 140 5.19 -23.35 -9.84
CA PRO A 140 6.19 -22.46 -9.23
C PRO A 140 5.74 -21.92 -7.87
N VAL A 141 6.69 -21.40 -7.09
CA VAL A 141 6.45 -20.75 -5.81
C VAL A 141 6.92 -19.29 -5.80
N ILE A 142 6.43 -18.52 -4.85
CA ILE A 142 6.96 -17.18 -4.54
C ILE A 142 7.71 -17.25 -3.20
N VAL A 143 8.90 -16.65 -3.15
CA VAL A 143 9.70 -16.50 -1.93
C VAL A 143 9.80 -15.03 -1.61
N LYS A 144 9.53 -14.65 -0.36
CA LYS A 144 9.57 -13.25 0.07
C LYS A 144 9.89 -13.11 1.56
N PRO A 145 10.48 -11.99 2.02
CA PRO A 145 10.61 -11.70 3.45
C PRO A 145 9.23 -11.51 4.08
N THR A 146 9.09 -11.85 5.38
CA THR A 146 7.79 -11.73 6.07
C THR A 146 7.42 -10.31 6.44
N ASP A 147 8.41 -9.40 6.52
CA ASP A 147 8.32 -8.08 7.13
C ASP A 147 8.86 -6.94 6.24
N SER A 148 8.96 -7.18 4.93
CA SER A 148 9.35 -6.16 3.94
C SER A 148 8.16 -5.72 3.09
N ALA A 149 8.19 -4.46 2.64
CA ALA A 149 7.19 -3.83 1.78
C ALA A 149 7.79 -3.40 0.43
N GLY A 150 6.93 -3.08 -0.55
CA GLY A 150 7.34 -2.58 -1.86
C GLY A 150 8.08 -3.60 -2.72
N SER A 151 7.64 -4.85 -2.67
CA SER A 151 8.18 -5.98 -3.47
C SER A 151 9.67 -6.28 -3.31
N LYS A 152 10.32 -5.73 -2.28
CA LYS A 152 11.75 -5.97 -1.98
C LYS A 152 11.97 -7.41 -1.51
N GLY A 153 12.95 -8.08 -2.10
CA GLY A 153 13.28 -9.47 -1.74
C GLY A 153 12.28 -10.51 -2.26
N VAL A 154 11.34 -10.14 -3.11
CA VAL A 154 10.34 -11.05 -3.70
C VAL A 154 10.93 -11.73 -4.94
N THR A 155 10.79 -13.05 -5.02
CA THR A 155 11.28 -13.84 -6.16
C THR A 155 10.31 -14.96 -6.49
N ARG A 156 9.91 -15.08 -7.75
CA ARG A 156 9.28 -16.28 -8.27
C ARG A 156 10.35 -17.34 -8.55
N VAL A 157 10.09 -18.56 -8.12
CA VAL A 157 11.00 -19.68 -8.24
C VAL A 157 10.29 -20.81 -8.98
N ASP A 158 10.78 -21.13 -10.18
CA ASP A 158 10.19 -22.16 -11.03
C ASP A 158 10.81 -23.53 -10.79
N ASP A 159 12.06 -23.61 -10.31
CA ASP A 159 12.80 -24.85 -10.07
C ASP A 159 13.35 -24.88 -8.64
N GLN A 160 13.21 -26.02 -7.97
CA GLN A 160 13.69 -26.23 -6.59
C GLN A 160 15.17 -25.98 -6.40
N LYS A 161 16.00 -26.16 -7.43
CA LYS A 161 17.45 -25.88 -7.38
C LYS A 161 17.78 -24.41 -7.10
N ASP A 162 16.87 -23.49 -7.45
CA ASP A 162 17.05 -22.06 -7.28
C ASP A 162 16.48 -21.55 -5.94
N LEU A 163 15.83 -22.42 -5.16
CA LEU A 163 15.16 -22.05 -3.90
C LEU A 163 16.11 -21.42 -2.89
N GLU A 164 17.26 -22.06 -2.62
CA GLU A 164 18.21 -21.56 -1.62
C GLU A 164 18.71 -20.16 -1.95
N LYS A 165 19.03 -19.89 -3.22
CA LYS A 165 19.45 -18.56 -3.70
C LYS A 165 18.36 -17.52 -3.45
N SER A 166 17.12 -17.86 -3.78
CA SER A 166 15.96 -16.97 -3.63
C SER A 166 15.64 -16.70 -2.15
N VAL A 167 15.79 -17.70 -1.28
CA VAL A 167 15.66 -17.54 0.17
C VAL A 167 16.73 -16.59 0.73
N ARG A 168 17.99 -16.74 0.32
CA ARG A 168 19.06 -15.85 0.74
C ARG A 168 18.82 -14.41 0.29
N TYR A 169 18.27 -14.23 -0.90
CA TYR A 169 17.86 -12.91 -1.39
C TYR A 169 16.70 -12.32 -0.56
N ALA A 170 15.67 -13.10 -0.25
CA ALA A 170 14.59 -12.65 0.63
C ALA A 170 15.10 -12.25 2.03
N LEU A 171 15.96 -13.08 2.63
CA LEU A 171 16.54 -12.79 3.95
C LEU A 171 17.40 -11.52 3.97
N SER A 172 18.03 -11.12 2.86
CA SER A 172 18.78 -9.87 2.79
C SER A 172 17.92 -8.61 2.94
N TYR A 173 16.60 -8.73 2.81
CA TYR A 173 15.60 -7.67 3.01
C TYR A 173 14.72 -7.87 4.24
N SER A 174 14.89 -8.95 5.00
CA SER A 174 14.14 -9.20 6.22
C SER A 174 14.80 -8.52 7.42
N HIS A 175 14.00 -7.89 8.28
CA HIS A 175 14.45 -7.33 9.56
C HIS A 175 14.37 -8.35 10.70
N SER A 176 13.56 -9.41 10.54
CA SER A 176 13.33 -10.45 11.55
C SER A 176 14.07 -11.77 11.24
N ASP A 177 14.85 -11.83 10.17
CA ASP A 177 15.47 -13.06 9.65
C ASP A 177 14.44 -14.15 9.33
N GLU A 178 13.24 -13.74 8.88
CA GLU A 178 12.14 -14.64 8.52
C GLU A 178 11.73 -14.46 7.05
N PHE A 179 11.39 -15.58 6.40
CA PHE A 179 10.87 -15.60 5.04
C PHE A 179 9.65 -16.51 4.94
N ILE A 180 8.87 -16.34 3.87
CA ILE A 180 7.72 -17.18 3.55
C ILE A 180 7.87 -17.72 2.14
N ILE A 181 7.44 -18.98 1.96
CA ILE A 181 7.26 -19.62 0.66
C ILE A 181 5.77 -19.83 0.47
N GLU A 182 5.25 -19.46 -0.70
CA GLU A 182 3.84 -19.62 -1.07
C GLU A 182 3.74 -20.20 -2.48
N ASP A 183 2.71 -21.02 -2.73
CA ASP A 183 2.35 -21.40 -4.10
C ASP A 183 2.11 -20.14 -4.93
N PHE A 184 2.64 -20.08 -6.13
CA PHE A 184 2.43 -18.95 -7.02
C PHE A 184 1.02 -18.98 -7.59
N ILE A 185 0.21 -17.98 -7.26
CA ILE A 185 -1.12 -17.84 -7.84
C ILE A 185 -0.98 -17.23 -9.23
N THR A 186 -1.26 -18.02 -10.26
CA THR A 186 -1.42 -17.46 -11.60
C THR A 186 -2.70 -16.64 -11.63
N GLN A 187 -2.57 -15.33 -11.85
CA GLN A 187 -3.72 -14.43 -11.82
C GLN A 187 -4.56 -14.53 -13.09
N HIS A 188 -5.86 -14.30 -12.93
CA HIS A 188 -6.80 -14.00 -13.99
C HIS A 188 -7.02 -12.49 -14.02
N GLY A 189 -6.87 -11.85 -15.21
CA GLY A 189 -7.00 -10.40 -15.30
C GLY A 189 -5.94 -9.62 -14.51
N TYR A 190 -6.35 -8.56 -13.84
CA TYR A 190 -5.49 -7.70 -13.02
C TYR A 190 -5.63 -8.05 -11.53
N SER A 191 -4.52 -7.89 -10.78
CA SER A 191 -4.61 -7.80 -9.32
C SER A 191 -5.25 -6.46 -8.92
N SER A 192 -5.73 -6.41 -7.69
CA SER A 192 -6.24 -5.17 -7.10
C SER A 192 -5.43 -4.85 -5.85
N ASP A 193 -5.00 -3.59 -5.70
CA ASP A 193 -4.32 -3.06 -4.53
C ASP A 193 -4.83 -1.65 -4.27
N THR A 194 -5.81 -1.51 -3.40
CA THR A 194 -6.55 -0.27 -3.24
C THR A 194 -7.03 -0.06 -1.82
N ASP A 195 -7.59 1.13 -1.55
CA ASP A 195 -7.98 1.52 -0.21
C ASP A 195 -9.46 1.23 0.08
N SER A 196 -9.72 0.85 1.34
CA SER A 196 -11.05 0.60 1.90
C SER A 196 -11.16 1.24 3.28
N PHE A 197 -12.37 1.37 3.83
CA PHE A 197 -12.60 2.03 5.11
C PHE A 197 -13.61 1.29 5.98
N SER A 198 -13.28 1.10 7.26
CA SER A 198 -14.23 0.60 8.26
C SER A 198 -14.54 1.65 9.34
N ILE A 199 -15.73 1.54 9.93
CA ILE A 199 -16.14 2.28 11.12
C ILE A 199 -16.58 1.26 12.17
N ASP A 200 -15.94 1.27 13.34
CA ASP A 200 -16.20 0.34 14.45
C ASP A 200 -16.19 -1.14 14.03
N GLY A 201 -15.27 -1.49 13.11
CA GLY A 201 -15.11 -2.84 12.58
C GLY A 201 -16.10 -3.23 11.48
N GLU A 202 -16.99 -2.33 11.08
CA GLU A 202 -17.88 -2.53 9.94
C GLU A 202 -17.29 -1.87 8.68
N LEU A 203 -17.12 -2.65 7.63
CA LEU A 203 -16.67 -2.18 6.32
C LEU A 203 -17.71 -1.27 5.69
N LYS A 204 -17.44 0.02 5.60
CA LYS A 204 -18.37 1.03 5.05
C LYS A 204 -18.08 1.40 3.61
N PHE A 205 -16.84 1.29 3.21
CA PHE A 205 -16.40 1.50 1.84
C PHE A 205 -15.36 0.45 1.47
N VAL A 206 -15.57 -0.22 0.35
CA VAL A 206 -14.61 -1.14 -0.26
C VAL A 206 -14.43 -0.77 -1.72
N SER A 207 -13.19 -0.81 -2.16
CA SER A 207 -12.81 -0.55 -3.53
C SER A 207 -12.05 -1.74 -4.09
N PHE A 208 -12.14 -1.93 -5.39
CA PHE A 208 -11.30 -2.84 -6.18
C PHE A 208 -10.86 -2.09 -7.43
N ASP A 209 -9.62 -2.32 -7.85
CA ASP A 209 -9.01 -1.66 -9.01
C ASP A 209 -8.38 -2.67 -9.98
N CYS A 210 -7.76 -2.15 -11.02
CA CYS A 210 -6.85 -2.89 -11.88
C CYS A 210 -5.44 -2.34 -11.64
N GLN A 211 -4.65 -3.06 -10.85
CA GLN A 211 -3.24 -2.77 -10.64
C GLN A 211 -2.41 -3.25 -11.84
N ARG A 212 -1.55 -2.38 -12.35
CA ARG A 212 -0.71 -2.66 -13.53
C ARG A 212 0.76 -2.51 -13.20
N PHE A 213 1.56 -3.29 -13.88
CA PHE A 213 3.01 -3.36 -13.73
C PHE A 213 3.69 -3.07 -15.05
N ASP A 214 4.81 -2.37 -15.00
CA ASP A 214 5.66 -2.21 -16.17
C ASP A 214 6.56 -3.44 -16.34
N GLN A 215 6.37 -4.15 -17.43
CA GLN A 215 7.12 -5.37 -17.72
C GLN A 215 8.55 -5.10 -18.22
N ASP A 216 8.82 -3.88 -18.66
CA ASP A 216 10.14 -3.43 -19.12
C ASP A 216 10.98 -2.86 -17.96
N ALA A 217 10.34 -2.55 -16.81
CA ALA A 217 11.02 -2.09 -15.61
C ALA A 217 11.96 -3.16 -15.04
N LYS A 218 13.04 -2.73 -14.39
CA LYS A 218 14.00 -3.64 -13.73
C LYS A 218 13.34 -4.54 -12.69
N ASN A 219 12.32 -4.04 -11.98
CA ASN A 219 11.48 -4.83 -11.09
C ASN A 219 10.04 -4.85 -11.60
N PRO A 220 9.64 -5.90 -12.34
CA PRO A 220 8.30 -5.99 -12.92
C PRO A 220 7.19 -6.27 -11.88
N TYR A 221 7.51 -6.27 -10.60
CA TYR A 221 6.55 -6.37 -9.50
C TYR A 221 6.28 -5.03 -8.81
N THR A 222 6.90 -3.93 -9.27
CA THR A 222 6.61 -2.58 -8.78
C THR A 222 5.40 -2.02 -9.53
N PRO A 223 4.33 -1.61 -8.82
CA PRO A 223 3.16 -1.04 -9.48
C PRO A 223 3.50 0.21 -10.30
N ALA A 224 2.98 0.28 -11.52
CA ALA A 224 3.22 1.37 -12.47
C ALA A 224 1.95 2.18 -12.79
N ALA A 225 0.76 1.57 -12.66
CA ALA A 225 -0.50 2.26 -12.81
C ALA A 225 -1.65 1.55 -12.08
N TYR A 226 -2.72 2.29 -11.83
CA TYR A 226 -3.96 1.80 -11.26
C TYR A 226 -5.15 2.31 -12.07
N SER A 227 -6.26 1.57 -12.11
CA SER A 227 -7.49 2.06 -12.75
C SER A 227 -8.76 1.54 -12.09
N TRP A 228 -9.80 2.37 -12.09
CA TRP A 228 -11.12 2.10 -11.51
C TRP A 228 -12.22 2.37 -12.54
N PRO A 229 -13.33 1.59 -12.48
CA PRO A 229 -13.58 0.42 -11.64
C PRO A 229 -12.72 -0.78 -12.03
N SER A 230 -12.66 -1.79 -11.16
CA SER A 230 -11.96 -3.06 -11.42
C SER A 230 -12.64 -3.86 -12.52
N SER A 231 -11.84 -4.64 -13.25
CA SER A 231 -12.32 -5.67 -14.19
C SER A 231 -12.64 -7.00 -13.50
N MET A 232 -12.39 -7.13 -12.20
CA MET A 232 -12.75 -8.29 -11.39
C MET A 232 -14.25 -8.57 -11.47
N THR A 233 -14.65 -9.84 -11.50
CA THR A 233 -16.07 -10.22 -11.56
C THR A 233 -16.85 -9.70 -10.35
N ALA A 234 -18.12 -9.33 -10.54
CA ALA A 234 -18.96 -8.86 -9.44
C ALA A 234 -19.14 -9.94 -8.35
N GLU A 235 -19.11 -11.21 -8.72
CA GLU A 235 -19.18 -12.35 -7.79
C GLU A 235 -17.97 -12.38 -6.87
N HIS A 236 -16.76 -12.28 -7.41
CA HIS A 236 -15.53 -12.25 -6.62
C HIS A 236 -15.37 -10.96 -5.80
N GLN A 237 -15.82 -9.81 -6.34
CA GLN A 237 -15.84 -8.57 -5.54
C GLN A 237 -16.74 -8.70 -4.31
N GLU A 238 -17.93 -9.30 -4.43
CA GLU A 238 -18.82 -9.50 -3.29
C GLU A 238 -18.31 -10.59 -2.34
N GLU A 239 -17.68 -11.67 -2.85
CA GLU A 239 -17.00 -12.68 -2.04
C GLU A 239 -15.90 -12.03 -1.20
N LEU A 240 -14.98 -11.31 -1.84
CA LEU A 240 -13.87 -10.63 -1.15
C LEU A 240 -14.34 -9.60 -0.13
N LYS A 241 -15.35 -8.81 -0.46
CA LYS A 241 -15.96 -7.87 0.49
C LYS A 241 -16.45 -8.57 1.75
N ASN A 242 -17.15 -9.71 1.60
CA ASN A 242 -17.65 -10.50 2.72
C ASN A 242 -16.50 -11.13 3.53
N GLU A 243 -15.47 -11.65 2.85
CA GLU A 243 -14.29 -12.21 3.51
C GLU A 243 -13.45 -11.13 4.22
N ILE A 244 -13.28 -9.94 3.63
CA ILE A 244 -12.63 -8.80 4.29
C ILE A 244 -13.43 -8.42 5.54
N GLN A 245 -14.75 -8.28 5.45
CA GLN A 245 -15.59 -8.00 6.62
C GLN A 245 -15.45 -9.07 7.71
N ARG A 246 -15.39 -10.35 7.33
CA ARG A 246 -15.17 -11.46 8.26
C ARG A 246 -13.81 -11.39 8.92
N LEU A 247 -12.77 -11.07 8.15
CA LEU A 247 -11.40 -10.88 8.63
C LEU A 247 -11.30 -9.75 9.66
N LEU A 248 -11.89 -8.59 9.37
CA LEU A 248 -11.91 -7.45 10.30
C LEU A 248 -12.57 -7.81 11.63
N LYS A 249 -13.68 -8.57 11.61
CA LYS A 249 -14.37 -9.03 12.83
C LYS A 249 -13.51 -10.00 13.64
N LEU A 250 -12.88 -10.98 13.00
CA LEU A 250 -12.03 -11.96 13.66
C LEU A 250 -10.82 -11.30 14.34
N LEU A 251 -10.22 -10.31 13.69
CA LEU A 251 -9.11 -9.52 14.19
C LEU A 251 -9.54 -8.39 15.15
N LYS A 252 -10.85 -8.20 15.38
CA LYS A 252 -11.40 -7.12 16.21
C LYS A 252 -10.91 -5.74 15.79
N MET A 253 -10.77 -5.54 14.47
CA MET A 253 -10.39 -4.25 13.94
C MET A 253 -11.47 -3.21 14.25
N LYS A 254 -11.09 -1.93 14.24
CA LYS A 254 -11.99 -0.82 14.60
C LYS A 254 -12.21 0.10 13.40
N THR A 255 -12.09 1.40 13.61
CA THR A 255 -12.17 2.40 12.53
C THR A 255 -10.78 2.59 11.93
N ALA A 256 -10.67 2.35 10.64
CA ALA A 256 -9.40 2.47 9.92
C ALA A 256 -9.60 2.59 8.40
N VAL A 257 -8.65 3.22 7.74
CA VAL A 257 -8.37 3.01 6.34
C VAL A 257 -7.50 1.75 6.19
N TYR A 258 -7.73 0.97 5.15
CA TYR A 258 -6.94 -0.23 4.84
C TYR A 258 -6.47 -0.17 3.41
N ASN A 259 -5.22 -0.48 3.18
CA ASN A 259 -4.73 -0.86 1.87
C ASN A 259 -4.82 -2.37 1.74
N ILE A 260 -5.49 -2.86 0.70
CA ILE A 260 -5.83 -4.28 0.55
C ILE A 260 -5.43 -4.76 -0.83
N GLU A 261 -4.53 -5.75 -0.88
CA GLU A 261 -4.21 -6.47 -2.11
C GLU A 261 -5.09 -7.71 -2.23
N THR A 262 -5.76 -7.84 -3.38
CA THR A 262 -6.59 -9.00 -3.72
C THR A 262 -6.26 -9.50 -5.11
N ARG A 263 -6.61 -10.77 -5.40
CA ARG A 263 -6.30 -11.39 -6.68
C ARG A 263 -7.34 -12.44 -7.06
N GLU A 264 -7.72 -12.47 -8.35
CA GLU A 264 -8.42 -13.61 -8.94
C GLU A 264 -7.40 -14.61 -9.46
N GLY A 265 -7.54 -15.88 -9.08
CA GLY A 265 -6.72 -16.97 -9.60
C GLY A 265 -7.32 -17.59 -10.87
N THR A 266 -6.47 -18.16 -11.74
CA THR A 266 -6.93 -18.97 -12.87
C THR A 266 -7.61 -20.26 -12.45
N ASP A 267 -7.55 -20.59 -11.16
CA ASP A 267 -8.30 -21.69 -10.52
C ASP A 267 -9.75 -21.30 -10.16
N GLY A 268 -10.18 -20.09 -10.52
CA GLY A 268 -11.51 -19.57 -10.29
C GLY A 268 -11.81 -19.16 -8.85
N LYS A 269 -10.77 -18.89 -8.05
CA LYS A 269 -10.89 -18.44 -6.66
C LYS A 269 -10.44 -16.99 -6.50
N ALA A 270 -10.99 -16.34 -5.48
CA ALA A 270 -10.56 -15.01 -5.07
C ALA A 270 -9.73 -15.08 -3.77
N TYR A 271 -8.68 -14.27 -3.70
CA TYR A 271 -7.68 -14.31 -2.64
C TYR A 271 -7.46 -12.94 -2.02
N ILE A 272 -7.44 -12.87 -0.69
CA ILE A 272 -6.87 -11.74 0.04
C ILE A 272 -5.35 -11.97 0.15
N MET A 273 -4.58 -11.17 -0.58
CA MET A 273 -3.12 -11.31 -0.63
C MET A 273 -2.44 -10.60 0.52
N GLU A 274 -2.85 -9.37 0.81
CA GLU A 274 -2.32 -8.55 1.90
C GLU A 274 -3.41 -7.58 2.39
N LEU A 275 -3.38 -7.24 3.67
CA LEU A 275 -4.23 -6.20 4.26
C LEU A 275 -3.41 -5.44 5.31
N SER A 276 -3.21 -4.16 5.08
CA SER A 276 -2.52 -3.26 6.01
C SER A 276 -3.48 -2.20 6.55
N PRO A 277 -3.58 -1.98 7.88
CA PRO A 277 -4.50 -1.00 8.45
C PRO A 277 -3.92 0.44 8.36
N ARG A 278 -3.63 0.84 7.14
CA ARG A 278 -3.16 2.18 6.75
C ARG A 278 -3.58 2.47 5.31
N GLY A 279 -3.63 3.72 4.91
CA GLY A 279 -3.85 4.08 3.51
C GLY A 279 -2.69 3.67 2.60
N GLY A 280 -2.99 3.42 1.37
CA GLY A 280 -2.02 3.06 0.34
C GLY A 280 -1.08 4.22 -0.03
N GLY A 281 0.04 3.86 -0.65
CA GLY A 281 0.89 4.81 -1.37
C GLY A 281 0.25 5.24 -2.68
N ASN A 282 1.06 5.86 -3.54
CA ASN A 282 0.66 6.18 -4.92
C ASN A 282 -0.70 6.91 -5.01
N ARG A 283 -1.06 7.70 -3.99
CA ARG A 283 -2.27 8.54 -3.96
C ARG A 283 -3.60 7.81 -4.08
N LEU A 284 -3.67 6.52 -3.77
CA LEU A 284 -4.88 5.70 -3.92
C LEU A 284 -6.12 6.31 -3.27
N ALA A 285 -6.02 6.75 -2.00
CA ALA A 285 -7.13 7.39 -1.29
C ALA A 285 -7.57 8.72 -1.94
N GLU A 286 -6.64 9.48 -2.54
CA GLU A 286 -6.95 10.72 -3.25
C GLU A 286 -7.64 10.45 -4.57
N CYS A 287 -7.17 9.44 -5.34
CA CYS A 287 -7.82 9.00 -6.58
C CYS A 287 -9.23 8.48 -6.32
N LEU A 288 -9.43 7.70 -5.24
CA LEU A 288 -10.75 7.25 -4.83
C LEU A 288 -11.67 8.42 -4.42
N ARG A 289 -11.13 9.46 -3.79
CA ARG A 289 -11.91 10.67 -3.51
C ARG A 289 -12.36 11.37 -4.80
N TYR A 290 -11.53 11.46 -5.82
CA TYR A 290 -11.94 11.96 -7.13
C TYR A 290 -13.02 11.06 -7.76
N ALA A 291 -12.83 9.76 -7.71
CA ALA A 291 -13.69 8.79 -8.36
C ALA A 291 -15.07 8.60 -7.67
N THR A 292 -15.14 8.78 -6.35
CA THR A 292 -16.32 8.44 -5.55
C THR A 292 -16.83 9.55 -4.62
N GLY A 293 -16.00 10.55 -4.34
CA GLY A 293 -16.26 11.59 -3.34
C GLY A 293 -15.99 11.17 -1.90
N VAL A 294 -15.54 9.93 -1.64
CA VAL A 294 -15.26 9.43 -0.29
C VAL A 294 -13.90 9.94 0.20
N ASP A 295 -13.89 10.74 1.25
CA ASP A 295 -12.66 11.29 1.85
C ASP A 295 -12.19 10.44 3.03
N MET A 296 -11.41 9.42 2.73
CA MET A 296 -10.84 8.52 3.74
C MET A 296 -9.72 9.17 4.54
N ILE A 297 -8.93 10.07 3.93
CA ILE A 297 -7.79 10.73 4.57
C ILE A 297 -8.27 11.63 5.70
N THR A 298 -9.18 12.57 5.41
CA THR A 298 -9.71 13.50 6.42
C THR A 298 -10.41 12.74 7.55
N ASN A 299 -11.16 11.68 7.24
CA ASN A 299 -11.83 10.88 8.24
C ASN A 299 -10.85 10.08 9.11
N MET A 300 -9.76 9.56 8.54
CA MET A 300 -8.72 8.89 9.33
C MET A 300 -8.00 9.87 10.27
N VAL A 301 -7.70 11.09 9.82
CA VAL A 301 -7.14 12.16 10.64
C VAL A 301 -8.08 12.52 11.80
N LYS A 302 -9.36 12.75 11.52
CA LYS A 302 -10.37 13.03 12.55
C LYS A 302 -10.43 11.91 13.59
N TYR A 303 -10.55 10.66 13.13
CA TYR A 303 -10.60 9.51 14.02
C TYR A 303 -9.36 9.42 14.90
N SER A 304 -8.17 9.55 14.32
CA SER A 304 -6.90 9.40 15.05
C SER A 304 -6.74 10.34 16.23
N VAL A 305 -7.36 11.52 16.21
CA VAL A 305 -7.32 12.50 17.33
C VAL A 305 -8.62 12.57 18.13
N GLY A 306 -9.53 11.63 17.91
CA GLY A 306 -10.80 11.53 18.65
C GLY A 306 -11.82 12.62 18.27
N LEU A 307 -11.78 13.13 17.04
CA LEU A 307 -12.81 14.01 16.48
C LEU A 307 -13.93 13.17 15.82
N PRO A 308 -15.16 13.70 15.75
CA PRO A 308 -16.24 13.06 15.00
C PRO A 308 -15.86 12.91 13.53
N ILE A 309 -16.07 11.71 12.99
CA ILE A 309 -15.87 11.40 11.57
C ILE A 309 -17.15 11.69 10.78
N ASP A 310 -16.99 12.04 9.51
CA ASP A 310 -18.11 12.21 8.60
C ASP A 310 -18.70 10.84 8.18
N GLU A 311 -19.90 10.84 7.66
CA GLU A 311 -20.51 9.62 7.13
C GLU A 311 -19.66 9.07 5.96
N ILE A 312 -19.26 7.81 6.06
CA ILE A 312 -18.66 7.05 4.95
C ILE A 312 -19.61 5.92 4.58
N LYS A 313 -19.89 5.82 3.29
CA LYS A 313 -20.71 4.77 2.70
C LYS A 313 -20.20 4.39 1.33
N GLN A 314 -20.60 3.21 0.86
CA GLN A 314 -20.30 2.76 -0.50
C GLN A 314 -20.90 3.73 -1.52
N MET A 315 -20.07 4.26 -2.41
CA MET A 315 -20.45 5.18 -3.47
C MET A 315 -20.08 4.60 -4.83
N PRO A 316 -20.89 4.84 -5.87
CA PRO A 316 -20.52 4.46 -7.23
C PRO A 316 -19.36 5.34 -7.75
N TYR A 317 -18.60 4.82 -8.70
CA TYR A 317 -17.61 5.60 -9.42
C TYR A 317 -18.29 6.59 -10.38
N ASN A 318 -17.79 7.82 -10.43
CA ASN A 318 -18.30 8.89 -11.32
C ASN A 318 -17.52 8.93 -12.65
N GLY A 319 -17.36 7.82 -13.31
CA GLY A 319 -16.59 7.62 -14.53
C GLY A 319 -15.50 6.58 -14.37
N CYS A 320 -14.62 6.52 -15.33
CA CYS A 320 -13.48 5.60 -15.34
C CYS A 320 -12.21 6.39 -15.05
N TRP A 321 -11.45 5.97 -14.04
CA TRP A 321 -10.29 6.70 -13.52
C TRP A 321 -9.03 5.89 -13.66
N ALA A 322 -7.93 6.56 -13.90
CA ALA A 322 -6.62 5.95 -13.91
C ALA A 322 -5.60 6.84 -13.19
N GLU A 323 -4.62 6.20 -12.58
CA GLU A 323 -3.41 6.82 -12.10
C GLU A 323 -2.21 6.17 -12.76
N ILE A 324 -1.31 6.97 -13.31
CA ILE A 324 -0.02 6.54 -13.82
C ILE A 324 1.05 7.00 -12.83
N ILE A 325 1.87 6.08 -12.38
CA ILE A 325 3.07 6.37 -11.60
C ILE A 325 4.18 6.72 -12.58
N LEU A 326 4.54 7.99 -12.62
CA LEU A 326 5.56 8.50 -13.52
C LEU A 326 6.94 8.02 -13.07
N HIS A 327 7.64 7.33 -13.95
CA HIS A 327 8.98 6.77 -13.72
C HIS A 327 9.77 6.70 -15.02
N SER A 328 11.02 6.35 -14.93
CA SER A 328 11.88 6.05 -16.09
C SER A 328 12.42 4.63 -15.97
N ASP A 329 12.41 3.88 -17.06
CA ASP A 329 12.97 2.51 -17.11
C ASP A 329 14.50 2.53 -17.07
N GLU A 330 15.10 3.60 -17.60
CA GLU A 330 16.54 3.77 -17.68
C GLU A 330 17.01 4.96 -16.85
N PRO A 331 18.23 4.89 -16.26
CA PRO A 331 18.85 6.03 -15.62
C PRO A 331 19.16 7.15 -16.62
N GLY A 332 18.97 8.41 -16.20
CA GLY A 332 19.28 9.54 -17.06
C GLY A 332 19.05 10.88 -16.38
N ILE A 333 19.06 11.95 -17.21
CA ILE A 333 18.74 13.30 -16.77
C ILE A 333 17.35 13.65 -17.29
N PHE A 334 16.43 13.92 -16.37
CA PHE A 334 15.05 14.30 -16.73
C PHE A 334 15.05 15.59 -17.55
N LYS A 335 14.36 15.56 -18.68
CA LYS A 335 14.13 16.71 -19.53
C LYS A 335 12.71 17.25 -19.37
N GLU A 336 11.72 16.43 -19.66
CA GLU A 336 10.31 16.82 -19.59
C GLU A 336 9.37 15.61 -19.46
N LEU A 337 8.16 15.85 -19.00
CA LEU A 337 7.04 14.90 -19.12
C LEU A 337 6.24 15.27 -20.37
N TRP A 338 6.27 14.40 -21.37
CA TRP A 338 5.47 14.54 -22.57
C TRP A 338 4.12 13.82 -22.40
N ILE A 339 3.05 14.49 -22.75
CA ILE A 339 1.68 13.95 -22.74
C ILE A 339 1.07 14.25 -24.11
N SER A 340 0.48 13.23 -24.75
CA SER A 340 -0.18 13.35 -26.05
C SER A 340 -1.41 14.26 -25.98
N ASP A 341 -1.59 15.08 -27.01
CA ASP A 341 -2.81 15.91 -27.17
C ASP A 341 -4.09 15.05 -27.20
N GLU A 342 -4.00 13.78 -27.62
CA GLU A 342 -5.15 12.86 -27.66
C GLU A 342 -5.76 12.56 -26.27
N ILE A 343 -5.00 12.76 -25.18
CA ILE A 343 -5.46 12.53 -23.79
C ILE A 343 -5.34 13.78 -22.92
N ALA A 344 -4.96 14.92 -23.48
CA ALA A 344 -4.74 16.15 -22.69
C ALA A 344 -5.97 16.56 -21.89
N GLU A 345 -7.18 16.45 -22.48
CA GLU A 345 -8.45 16.76 -21.80
C GLU A 345 -8.85 15.74 -20.72
N ASN A 346 -8.24 14.55 -20.74
CA ASN A 346 -8.47 13.52 -19.72
C ASN A 346 -7.64 13.74 -18.45
N VAL A 347 -6.60 14.58 -18.51
CA VAL A 347 -5.72 14.85 -17.37
C VAL A 347 -6.46 15.69 -16.34
N VAL A 348 -6.70 15.11 -15.17
CA VAL A 348 -7.32 15.77 -14.03
C VAL A 348 -6.27 16.42 -13.14
N GLU A 349 -5.14 15.73 -12.95
CA GLU A 349 -4.04 16.23 -12.15
C GLU A 349 -2.70 15.70 -12.66
N ARG A 350 -1.72 16.60 -12.69
CA ARG A 350 -0.31 16.30 -12.95
C ARG A 350 0.50 16.73 -11.74
N ASP A 351 1.03 15.77 -11.00
CA ASP A 351 1.90 16.01 -9.85
C ASP A 351 3.32 15.50 -10.16
N LEU A 352 4.15 16.38 -10.69
CA LEU A 352 5.55 16.10 -11.00
C LEU A 352 6.44 16.57 -9.85
N TRP A 353 7.29 15.70 -9.33
CA TRP A 353 8.08 15.94 -8.11
C TRP A 353 9.50 16.43 -8.36
N ILE A 354 9.92 16.42 -9.62
CA ILE A 354 11.26 16.78 -10.04
C ILE A 354 11.25 17.90 -11.09
N GLU A 355 12.37 18.56 -11.24
CA GLU A 355 12.57 19.62 -12.23
C GLU A 355 13.49 19.14 -13.37
N GLU A 356 13.47 19.86 -14.52
CA GLU A 356 14.40 19.60 -15.60
C GLU A 356 15.86 19.64 -15.11
N GLY A 357 16.64 18.67 -15.53
CA GLY A 357 18.04 18.51 -15.11
C GLY A 357 18.23 17.60 -13.89
N THR A 358 17.16 17.12 -13.24
CA THR A 358 17.26 16.14 -12.14
C THR A 358 17.73 14.79 -12.67
N THR A 359 18.68 14.15 -11.97
CA THR A 359 19.08 12.77 -12.26
C THR A 359 18.00 11.81 -11.76
N VAL A 360 17.57 10.89 -12.61
CA VAL A 360 16.60 9.84 -12.30
C VAL A 360 17.25 8.47 -12.43
N GLY A 361 16.80 7.50 -11.61
CA GLY A 361 17.17 6.09 -11.70
C GLY A 361 16.29 5.31 -12.66
N GLY A 362 16.60 4.04 -12.89
CA GLY A 362 15.65 3.10 -13.48
C GLY A 362 14.68 2.59 -12.40
N PHE A 363 13.47 2.24 -12.81
CA PHE A 363 12.37 1.88 -11.90
C PHE A 363 12.56 0.49 -11.28
N GLU A 364 13.13 0.46 -10.08
CA GLU A 364 13.32 -0.76 -9.28
C GLU A 364 12.37 -0.84 -8.08
N ALA A 365 11.94 0.32 -7.56
CA ALA A 365 11.08 0.41 -6.38
C ALA A 365 10.23 1.70 -6.39
N ALA A 366 9.17 1.73 -5.62
CA ALA A 366 8.21 2.83 -5.58
C ALA A 366 8.83 4.21 -5.19
N ASN A 367 9.97 4.23 -4.50
CA ASN A 367 10.68 5.47 -4.17
C ASN A 367 11.42 6.11 -5.36
N GLU A 368 11.47 5.44 -6.50
CA GLU A 368 12.04 5.95 -7.76
C GLU A 368 11.00 6.60 -8.67
N ALA A 369 9.74 6.61 -8.24
CA ALA A 369 8.70 7.39 -8.87
C ALA A 369 9.06 8.89 -8.83
N ILE A 370 8.81 9.58 -9.95
CA ILE A 370 9.10 11.00 -10.12
C ILE A 370 7.85 11.88 -10.15
N GLY A 371 6.69 11.28 -10.05
CA GLY A 371 5.40 11.95 -10.05
C GLY A 371 4.24 10.99 -10.25
N THR A 372 3.05 11.55 -10.33
CA THR A 372 1.82 10.85 -10.69
C THR A 372 1.00 11.67 -11.69
N LEU A 373 0.23 10.97 -12.50
CA LEU A 373 -0.72 11.54 -13.44
C LEU A 373 -2.10 10.91 -13.18
N VAL A 374 -3.08 11.73 -12.81
CA VAL A 374 -4.45 11.29 -12.60
C VAL A 374 -5.28 11.62 -13.83
N LEU A 375 -5.96 10.62 -14.37
CA LEU A 375 -6.72 10.69 -15.61
C LEU A 375 -8.17 10.25 -15.36
N ARG A 376 -9.10 10.87 -16.12
CA ARG A 376 -10.50 10.45 -16.16
C ARG A 376 -10.93 10.20 -17.59
N PHE A 377 -11.59 9.06 -17.80
CA PHE A 377 -12.10 8.62 -19.10
C PHE A 377 -13.60 8.33 -19.04
N ASP A 378 -14.22 8.27 -20.22
CA ASP A 378 -15.65 7.95 -20.35
C ASP A 378 -15.91 6.45 -20.38
N SER A 379 -14.88 5.62 -20.66
CA SER A 379 -15.03 4.17 -20.73
C SER A 379 -13.79 3.39 -20.30
N GLN A 380 -14.00 2.14 -19.93
CA GLN A 380 -12.93 1.18 -19.58
C GLN A 380 -12.07 0.83 -20.83
N GLU A 381 -12.70 0.72 -21.99
CA GLU A 381 -11.99 0.42 -23.24
C GLU A 381 -10.93 1.51 -23.53
N ARG A 382 -11.26 2.78 -23.24
CA ARG A 382 -10.30 3.87 -23.42
C ARG A 382 -9.16 3.79 -22.39
N ILE A 383 -9.43 3.37 -21.15
CA ILE A 383 -8.37 3.10 -20.17
C ILE A 383 -7.44 1.98 -20.67
N GLU A 384 -8.01 0.85 -21.13
CA GLU A 384 -7.22 -0.27 -21.64
C GLU A 384 -6.35 0.13 -22.82
N GLU A 385 -6.90 0.93 -23.75
CA GLU A 385 -6.14 1.45 -24.88
C GLU A 385 -4.95 2.33 -24.43
N VAL A 386 -5.21 3.27 -23.51
CA VAL A 386 -4.19 4.25 -23.08
C VAL A 386 -3.13 3.58 -22.20
N LEU A 387 -3.55 2.81 -21.18
CA LEU A 387 -2.60 2.16 -20.26
C LEU A 387 -1.89 0.96 -20.92
N GLY A 388 -2.55 0.25 -21.85
CA GLY A 388 -1.93 -0.82 -22.62
C GLY A 388 -0.91 -0.33 -23.67
N ASN A 389 -0.91 0.98 -23.98
CA ASN A 389 0.02 1.62 -24.90
C ASN A 389 0.60 2.91 -24.28
N GLN A 390 0.96 2.87 -23.00
CA GLN A 390 1.31 4.05 -22.22
C GLN A 390 2.34 4.93 -22.91
N ASN A 391 3.39 4.35 -23.49
CA ASN A 391 4.46 5.06 -24.18
C ASN A 391 4.00 5.84 -25.44
N LYS A 392 2.81 5.53 -25.98
CA LYS A 392 2.20 6.35 -27.06
C LYS A 392 1.58 7.64 -26.51
N TYR A 393 1.18 7.67 -25.24
CA TYR A 393 0.39 8.75 -24.66
C TYR A 393 1.11 9.54 -23.58
N VAL A 394 2.00 8.90 -22.82
CA VAL A 394 2.74 9.51 -21.71
C VAL A 394 4.18 9.01 -21.71
N ASN A 395 5.15 9.94 -21.76
CA ASN A 395 6.56 9.59 -21.73
C ASN A 395 7.37 10.50 -20.80
N VAL A 396 8.25 9.89 -20.04
CA VAL A 396 9.32 10.57 -19.30
C VAL A 396 10.51 10.72 -20.28
N VAL A 397 10.75 11.95 -20.74
CA VAL A 397 11.81 12.23 -21.71
C VAL A 397 13.10 12.54 -20.98
N LEU A 398 14.18 11.84 -21.34
CA LEU A 398 15.53 12.04 -20.83
C LEU A 398 16.39 12.82 -21.82
N LYS A 399 17.49 13.44 -21.33
CA LYS A 399 18.54 14.07 -22.13
C LYS A 399 19.62 13.06 -22.54
#